data_12cdf9a4225687bfaac6601973e36945
#
_entry.id   12cdf9a4225687bfaac6601973e36945
#
_cell.length_a   1.000
_cell.length_b   1.000
_cell.length_c   1.000
_cell.angle_alpha   90.00
_cell.angle_beta   90.00
_cell.angle_gamma   90.00
#
_symmetry.space_group_name_H-M   'P 1'
#
loop_
_entity.id
_entity.type
_entity.pdbx_description
1 polymer ?
#
loop_
_entity_poly.entity_id
_entity_poly.type
_entity_poly.pdbx_seq_one_letter_code
_entity_poly.pdbx_strand_id
1 'polypeptide(L)'
;MSKTIVALDCMGGDNAPFEIVKGAVEATNENKDILVKLVGVEEQIKEELSKYKYNSDQLEIVNATEIIETGEPPVAAIREKTDSSLVKCLYMVKKGEADGMVSAGSTGANLVGGHVIIGRLKGVQRPPLAPLIPTKNGAAVSYTHLRAHETEL
;
A
#
# COMPACT_ATOMS: atom_id res chain seq x y z
N MET A 1 19.63 -12.98 8.20
CA MET A 1 18.26 -12.63 8.63
C MET A 1 17.40 -12.57 7.38
N SER A 2 16.13 -13.02 7.42
CA SER A 2 15.20 -12.83 6.29
C SER A 2 14.86 -11.36 6.17
N LYS A 3 14.87 -10.81 4.95
CA LYS A 3 14.43 -9.44 4.71
C LYS A 3 12.91 -9.35 4.91
N THR A 4 12.42 -8.22 5.43
CA THR A 4 11.00 -7.90 5.41
C THR A 4 10.58 -7.49 4.00
N ILE A 5 9.57 -8.16 3.46
CA ILE A 5 9.08 -7.94 2.09
C ILE A 5 7.88 -7.00 2.11
N VAL A 6 8.00 -5.87 1.41
CA VAL A 6 6.94 -4.86 1.31
C VAL A 6 6.44 -4.76 -0.12
N ALA A 7 5.14 -4.94 -0.35
CA ALA A 7 4.50 -4.66 -1.62
C ALA A 7 4.14 -3.17 -1.70
N LEU A 8 4.65 -2.47 -2.69
CA LEU A 8 4.44 -1.04 -2.88
C LEU A 8 3.60 -0.79 -4.12
N ASP A 9 2.43 -0.19 -3.93
CA ASP A 9 1.56 0.27 -5.02
C ASP A 9 2.18 1.51 -5.68
N CYS A 10 2.89 1.29 -6.79
CA CYS A 10 3.60 2.36 -7.49
C CYS A 10 2.70 3.29 -8.30
N MET A 11 1.43 2.90 -8.51
CA MET A 11 0.50 3.68 -9.32
C MET A 11 -0.52 4.45 -8.47
N GLY A 12 -0.47 4.30 -7.14
CA GLY A 12 -1.36 4.99 -6.22
C GLY A 12 -0.84 6.36 -5.81
N GLY A 13 -1.70 7.39 -5.91
CA GLY A 13 -1.41 8.76 -5.48
C GLY A 13 -1.18 9.75 -6.62
N ASP A 14 -1.28 11.04 -6.30
CA ASP A 14 -1.29 12.14 -7.28
C ASP A 14 0.04 12.30 -8.03
N ASN A 15 1.15 11.87 -7.44
CA ASN A 15 2.50 11.98 -8.01
C ASN A 15 3.10 10.59 -8.36
N ALA A 16 2.24 9.60 -8.56
CA ALA A 16 2.67 8.28 -9.00
C ALA A 16 3.06 8.30 -10.50
N PRO A 17 4.03 7.49 -10.93
CA PRO A 17 4.89 6.62 -10.10
C PRO A 17 6.11 7.34 -9.51
N PHE A 18 6.39 8.59 -9.86
CA PHE A 18 7.67 9.28 -9.65
C PHE A 18 8.09 9.31 -8.16
N GLU A 19 7.29 9.95 -7.32
CA GLU A 19 7.64 10.09 -5.90
C GLU A 19 7.57 8.75 -5.16
N ILE A 20 6.75 7.83 -5.61
CA ILE A 20 6.63 6.50 -5.00
C ILE A 20 7.89 5.66 -5.26
N VAL A 21 8.35 5.61 -6.51
CA VAL A 21 9.58 4.88 -6.89
C VAL A 21 10.81 5.51 -6.24
N LYS A 22 10.89 6.85 -6.23
CA LYS A 22 11.96 7.57 -5.53
C LYS A 22 12.01 7.22 -4.04
N GLY A 23 10.85 7.26 -3.35
CA GLY A 23 10.76 6.89 -1.95
C GLY A 23 11.18 5.45 -1.68
N ALA A 24 10.86 4.52 -2.57
CA ALA A 24 11.31 3.13 -2.47
C ALA A 24 12.84 3.01 -2.57
N VAL A 25 13.45 3.74 -3.49
CA VAL A 25 14.92 3.78 -3.63
C VAL A 25 15.57 4.37 -2.38
N GLU A 26 15.06 5.47 -1.85
CA GLU A 26 15.56 6.09 -0.63
C GLU A 26 15.46 5.11 0.56
N ALA A 27 14.29 4.51 0.78
CA ALA A 27 14.05 3.56 1.86
C ALA A 27 14.99 2.34 1.80
N THR A 28 15.23 1.78 0.60
CA THR A 28 16.14 0.64 0.45
C THR A 28 17.61 1.02 0.58
N ASN A 29 17.97 2.25 0.27
CA ASN A 29 19.33 2.76 0.51
C ASN A 29 19.60 2.97 2.01
N GLU A 30 18.62 3.40 2.77
CA GLU A 30 18.72 3.60 4.22
C GLU A 30 18.63 2.30 5.01
N ASN A 31 17.77 1.35 4.58
CA ASN A 31 17.56 0.10 5.29
C ASN A 31 17.89 -1.12 4.41
N LYS A 32 18.84 -1.93 4.86
CA LYS A 32 19.27 -3.15 4.14
C LYS A 32 18.43 -4.38 4.44
N ASP A 33 17.57 -4.32 5.44
CA ASP A 33 16.77 -5.45 5.89
C ASP A 33 15.38 -5.51 5.22
N ILE A 34 15.12 -4.63 4.25
CA ILE A 34 13.89 -4.63 3.47
C ILE A 34 14.12 -5.04 2.01
N LEU A 35 13.12 -5.68 1.43
CA LEU A 35 12.95 -5.89 0.00
C LEU A 35 11.62 -5.28 -0.41
N VAL A 36 11.61 -4.40 -1.40
CA VAL A 36 10.40 -3.75 -1.88
C VAL A 36 10.01 -4.31 -3.25
N LYS A 37 8.79 -4.82 -3.35
CA LYS A 37 8.18 -5.21 -4.60
C LYS A 37 7.40 -4.03 -5.17
N LEU A 38 7.91 -3.44 -6.23
CA LEU A 38 7.33 -2.31 -6.95
C LEU A 38 6.23 -2.81 -7.88
N VAL A 39 4.98 -2.60 -7.52
CA VAL A 39 3.83 -3.13 -8.25
C VAL A 39 3.20 -2.01 -9.09
N GLY A 40 3.16 -2.19 -10.41
CA GLY A 40 2.61 -1.18 -11.32
C GLY A 40 3.00 -1.41 -12.76
N VAL A 41 2.83 -0.41 -13.61
CA VAL A 41 3.19 -0.47 -15.03
C VAL A 41 4.71 -0.56 -15.16
N GLU A 42 5.18 -1.73 -15.58
CA GLU A 42 6.62 -2.10 -15.57
C GLU A 42 7.49 -1.10 -16.33
N GLU A 43 7.03 -0.62 -17.49
CA GLU A 43 7.77 0.33 -18.32
C GLU A 43 8.00 1.66 -17.59
N GLN A 44 6.96 2.19 -16.94
CA GLN A 44 7.03 3.45 -16.20
C GLN A 44 7.92 3.32 -14.96
N ILE A 45 7.84 2.18 -14.25
CA ILE A 45 8.70 1.91 -13.09
C ILE A 45 10.16 1.81 -13.53
N LYS A 46 10.46 1.11 -14.63
CA LYS A 46 11.83 0.99 -15.16
C LYS A 46 12.40 2.33 -15.60
N GLU A 47 11.59 3.12 -16.31
CA GLU A 47 11.99 4.47 -16.71
C GLU A 47 12.37 5.32 -15.50
N GLU A 48 11.54 5.29 -14.45
CA GLU A 48 11.81 6.07 -13.25
C GLU A 48 13.04 5.56 -12.50
N LEU A 49 13.17 4.24 -12.30
CA LEU A 49 14.32 3.63 -11.65
C LEU A 49 15.65 3.94 -12.36
N SER A 50 15.64 4.14 -13.68
CA SER A 50 16.84 4.47 -14.45
C SER A 50 17.52 5.77 -14.03
N LYS A 51 16.78 6.65 -13.34
CA LYS A 51 17.26 7.95 -12.85
C LYS A 51 18.05 7.85 -11.54
N TYR A 52 17.99 6.70 -10.86
CA TYR A 52 18.56 6.51 -9.53
C TYR A 52 19.62 5.41 -9.48
N LYS A 53 20.49 5.50 -8.49
CA LYS A 53 21.35 4.40 -8.09
C LYS A 53 20.67 3.61 -6.98
N TYR A 54 20.45 2.34 -7.22
CA TYR A 54 19.80 1.45 -6.25
C TYR A 54 20.44 0.05 -6.26
N ASN A 55 20.17 -0.72 -5.20
CA ASN A 55 20.58 -2.10 -5.12
C ASN A 55 19.46 -3.00 -5.70
N SER A 56 19.74 -3.68 -6.81
CA SER A 56 18.79 -4.60 -7.47
C SER A 56 18.33 -5.75 -6.57
N ASP A 57 19.12 -6.13 -5.55
CA ASP A 57 18.76 -7.21 -4.63
C ASP A 57 17.67 -6.81 -3.61
N GLN A 58 17.28 -5.54 -3.61
CA GLN A 58 16.26 -4.99 -2.70
C GLN A 58 15.02 -4.45 -3.41
N LEU A 59 15.01 -4.39 -4.73
CA LEU A 59 13.90 -3.91 -5.53
C LEU A 59 13.53 -4.96 -6.59
N GLU A 60 12.26 -5.38 -6.57
CA GLU A 60 11.69 -6.33 -7.52
C GLU A 60 10.48 -5.67 -8.20
N ILE A 61 10.38 -5.74 -9.52
CA ILE A 61 9.24 -5.18 -10.26
C ILE A 61 8.19 -6.27 -10.48
N VAL A 62 6.95 -5.95 -10.15
CA VAL A 62 5.78 -6.79 -10.42
C VAL A 62 4.84 -6.01 -11.33
N ASN A 63 4.70 -6.47 -12.57
CA ASN A 63 3.86 -5.78 -13.55
C ASN A 63 2.38 -5.80 -13.17
N ALA A 64 1.70 -4.65 -13.33
CA ALA A 64 0.27 -4.48 -13.22
C ALA A 64 -0.18 -3.54 -14.34
N THR A 65 -1.29 -3.87 -15.01
CA THR A 65 -1.74 -3.15 -16.21
C THR A 65 -2.88 -2.19 -15.95
N GLU A 66 -3.50 -2.26 -14.77
CA GLU A 66 -4.65 -1.45 -14.41
C GLU A 66 -4.33 -0.54 -13.22
N ILE A 67 -4.99 0.62 -13.17
CA ILE A 67 -4.83 1.63 -12.12
C ILE A 67 -6.20 1.94 -11.54
N ILE A 68 -6.31 1.99 -10.21
CA ILE A 68 -7.50 2.46 -9.51
C ILE A 68 -7.32 3.95 -9.22
N GLU A 69 -8.13 4.78 -9.87
CA GLU A 69 -8.09 6.22 -9.72
C GLU A 69 -8.74 6.70 -8.41
N THR A 70 -8.27 7.85 -7.93
CA THR A 70 -8.89 8.53 -6.79
C THR A 70 -10.27 9.05 -7.22
N GLY A 71 -11.33 8.57 -6.57
CA GLY A 71 -12.71 8.95 -6.91
C GLY A 71 -13.53 7.85 -7.57
N GLU A 72 -12.90 6.76 -8.01
CA GLU A 72 -13.67 5.59 -8.46
C GLU A 72 -14.44 4.95 -7.28
N PRO A 73 -15.64 4.40 -7.54
CA PRO A 73 -16.37 3.65 -6.51
C PRO A 73 -15.54 2.46 -6.02
N PRO A 74 -15.11 2.44 -4.74
CA PRO A 74 -14.10 1.49 -4.25
C PRO A 74 -14.48 0.02 -4.45
N VAL A 75 -15.77 -0.31 -4.24
CA VAL A 75 -16.25 -1.70 -4.36
C VAL A 75 -16.22 -2.19 -5.80
N ALA A 76 -16.62 -1.35 -6.75
CA ALA A 76 -16.57 -1.67 -8.18
C ALA A 76 -15.12 -1.78 -8.64
N ALA A 77 -14.27 -0.80 -8.31
CA ALA A 77 -12.87 -0.78 -8.70
C ALA A 77 -12.11 -2.03 -8.23
N ILE A 78 -12.28 -2.47 -6.97
CA ILE A 78 -11.64 -3.68 -6.44
C ILE A 78 -12.14 -4.97 -7.14
N ARG A 79 -13.40 -5.00 -7.58
CA ARG A 79 -13.97 -6.18 -8.26
C ARG A 79 -13.60 -6.28 -9.72
N GLU A 80 -13.58 -5.15 -10.41
CA GLU A 80 -13.42 -5.08 -11.86
C GLU A 80 -11.95 -5.01 -12.27
N LYS A 81 -11.13 -4.24 -11.55
CA LYS A 81 -9.71 -4.03 -11.84
C LYS A 81 -8.82 -5.01 -11.09
N THR A 82 -8.93 -6.29 -11.43
CA THR A 82 -8.22 -7.37 -10.75
C THR A 82 -6.71 -7.36 -11.02
N ASP A 83 -6.29 -6.75 -12.13
CA ASP A 83 -4.87 -6.59 -12.51
C ASP A 83 -4.29 -5.24 -12.06
N SER A 84 -5.00 -4.50 -11.20
CA SER A 84 -4.49 -3.23 -10.67
C SER A 84 -3.36 -3.43 -9.67
N SER A 85 -2.48 -2.43 -9.62
CA SER A 85 -1.33 -2.42 -8.68
C SER A 85 -1.78 -2.61 -7.24
N LEU A 86 -2.83 -1.93 -6.82
CA LEU A 86 -3.39 -2.05 -5.47
C LEU A 86 -3.91 -3.46 -5.17
N VAL A 87 -4.70 -4.04 -6.08
CA VAL A 87 -5.28 -5.38 -5.90
C VAL A 87 -4.18 -6.44 -5.84
N LYS A 88 -3.17 -6.34 -6.70
CA LYS A 88 -2.00 -7.23 -6.65
C LYS A 88 -1.25 -7.13 -5.33
N CYS A 89 -0.98 -5.92 -4.82
CA CYS A 89 -0.36 -5.73 -3.50
C CYS A 89 -1.13 -6.44 -2.39
N LEU A 90 -2.46 -6.29 -2.38
CA LEU A 90 -3.32 -6.95 -1.39
C LEU A 90 -3.27 -8.48 -1.47
N TYR A 91 -3.26 -9.03 -2.70
CA TYR A 91 -3.13 -10.48 -2.88
C TYR A 91 -1.76 -11.01 -2.49
N MET A 92 -0.69 -10.25 -2.71
CA MET A 92 0.66 -10.63 -2.26
C MET A 92 0.72 -10.76 -0.74
N VAL A 93 0.13 -9.82 0.00
CA VAL A 93 0.03 -9.92 1.46
C VAL A 93 -0.84 -11.11 1.87
N LYS A 94 -2.00 -11.31 1.24
CA LYS A 94 -2.88 -12.44 1.54
C LYS A 94 -2.21 -13.80 1.36
N LYS A 95 -1.37 -13.93 0.33
CA LYS A 95 -0.65 -15.17 0.01
C LYS A 95 0.65 -15.36 0.80
N GLY A 96 1.06 -14.37 1.58
CA GLY A 96 2.34 -14.37 2.28
C GLY A 96 3.56 -14.14 1.37
N GLU A 97 3.34 -13.59 0.18
CA GLU A 97 4.39 -13.18 -0.77
C GLU A 97 4.99 -11.81 -0.41
N ALA A 98 4.33 -11.09 0.49
CA ALA A 98 4.78 -9.87 1.14
C ALA A 98 4.29 -9.83 2.60
N ASP A 99 5.10 -9.27 3.48
CA ASP A 99 4.77 -9.12 4.91
C ASP A 99 3.81 -7.96 5.17
N GLY A 100 3.79 -6.99 4.27
CA GLY A 100 2.90 -5.84 4.31
C GLY A 100 2.82 -5.11 2.98
N MET A 101 1.93 -4.13 2.89
CA MET A 101 1.82 -3.29 1.70
C MET A 101 1.73 -1.81 2.06
N VAL A 102 2.15 -0.97 1.12
CA VAL A 102 2.04 0.49 1.19
C VAL A 102 1.38 1.01 -0.08
N SER A 103 0.44 1.92 0.05
CA SER A 103 -0.19 2.62 -1.06
C SER A 103 -0.51 4.07 -0.66
N ALA A 104 -0.24 5.01 -1.54
CA ALA A 104 -0.65 6.40 -1.42
C ALA A 104 -1.93 6.69 -2.25
N GLY A 105 -2.59 5.66 -2.75
CA GLY A 105 -3.79 5.76 -3.58
C GLY A 105 -5.08 5.96 -2.79
N SER A 106 -6.21 5.63 -3.42
CA SER A 106 -7.54 5.78 -2.84
C SER A 106 -7.69 5.09 -1.48
N THR A 107 -7.93 5.88 -0.42
CA THR A 107 -8.18 5.38 0.94
C THR A 107 -9.37 4.41 0.98
N GLY A 108 -10.44 4.70 0.21
CA GLY A 108 -11.61 3.85 0.13
C GLY A 108 -11.30 2.50 -0.50
N ALA A 109 -10.53 2.47 -1.59
CA ALA A 109 -10.12 1.23 -2.25
C ALA A 109 -9.19 0.40 -1.34
N ASN A 110 -8.25 1.03 -0.64
CA ASN A 110 -7.40 0.38 0.34
C ASN A 110 -8.22 -0.29 1.46
N LEU A 111 -9.20 0.44 2.04
CA LEU A 111 -10.05 -0.08 3.10
C LEU A 111 -10.93 -1.24 2.63
N VAL A 112 -11.59 -1.08 1.48
CA VAL A 112 -12.46 -2.12 0.89
C VAL A 112 -11.63 -3.34 0.49
N GLY A 113 -10.50 -3.14 -0.18
CA GLY A 113 -9.61 -4.20 -0.60
C GLY A 113 -9.03 -4.97 0.58
N GLY A 114 -8.55 -4.27 1.61
CA GLY A 114 -8.10 -4.88 2.85
C GLY A 114 -9.18 -5.73 3.51
N HIS A 115 -10.42 -5.23 3.57
CA HIS A 115 -11.55 -5.97 4.13
C HIS A 115 -11.93 -7.22 3.31
N VAL A 116 -11.99 -7.08 1.98
CA VAL A 116 -12.53 -8.14 1.10
C VAL A 116 -11.46 -9.17 0.74
N ILE A 117 -10.23 -8.73 0.49
CA ILE A 117 -9.14 -9.58 0.01
C ILE A 117 -8.36 -10.18 1.18
N ILE A 118 -7.81 -9.36 2.07
CA ILE A 118 -7.01 -9.82 3.22
C ILE A 118 -7.94 -10.42 4.28
N GLY A 119 -9.05 -9.76 4.57
CA GLY A 119 -10.02 -10.16 5.56
C GLY A 119 -9.87 -9.40 6.89
N ARG A 120 -10.79 -9.68 7.81
CA ARG A 120 -10.86 -9.06 9.13
C ARG A 120 -10.23 -9.94 10.19
N LEU A 121 -9.66 -9.33 11.19
CA LEU A 121 -9.28 -10.04 12.42
C LEU A 121 -10.54 -10.59 13.10
N LYS A 122 -10.40 -11.75 13.76
CA LYS A 122 -11.50 -12.38 14.49
C LYS A 122 -12.05 -11.42 15.55
N GLY A 123 -13.34 -11.20 15.55
CA GLY A 123 -14.03 -10.28 16.47
C GLY A 123 -14.20 -8.85 15.97
N VAL A 124 -13.45 -8.43 14.94
CA VAL A 124 -13.61 -7.11 14.34
C VAL A 124 -14.80 -7.10 13.38
N GLN A 125 -15.84 -6.34 13.72
CA GLN A 125 -17.05 -6.22 12.87
C GLN A 125 -16.84 -5.24 11.72
N ARG A 126 -16.18 -4.11 11.98
CA ARG A 126 -15.85 -3.08 10.99
C ARG A 126 -14.39 -2.65 11.17
N PRO A 127 -13.53 -2.79 10.16
CA PRO A 127 -12.19 -2.26 10.25
C PRO A 127 -12.23 -0.74 10.27
N PRO A 128 -11.63 -0.08 11.27
CA PRO A 128 -11.54 1.37 11.30
C PRO A 128 -10.40 1.87 10.43
N LEU A 129 -10.50 3.10 9.97
CA LEU A 129 -9.35 3.86 9.52
C LEU A 129 -8.74 4.55 10.75
N ALA A 130 -7.48 4.28 11.04
CA ALA A 130 -6.79 4.79 12.22
C ALA A 130 -5.56 5.62 11.80
N PRO A 131 -5.73 6.88 11.35
CA PRO A 131 -4.60 7.71 10.97
C PRO A 131 -3.77 8.10 12.21
N LEU A 132 -2.45 8.01 12.06
CA LEU A 132 -1.49 8.55 13.01
C LEU A 132 -1.25 10.02 12.68
N ILE A 133 -1.63 10.91 13.58
CA ILE A 133 -1.43 12.35 13.43
C ILE A 133 -0.21 12.74 14.26
N PRO A 134 0.87 13.26 13.65
CA PRO A 134 2.02 13.72 14.41
C PRO A 134 1.63 14.91 15.28
N THR A 135 2.03 14.88 16.55
CA THR A 135 1.78 15.94 17.51
C THR A 135 3.08 16.40 18.14
N LYS A 136 3.03 17.54 18.84
CA LYS A 136 4.20 18.11 19.53
C LYS A 136 4.82 17.17 20.57
N ASN A 137 4.03 16.25 21.13
CA ASN A 137 4.47 15.32 22.19
C ASN A 137 4.46 13.85 21.71
N GLY A 138 4.52 13.59 20.41
CA GLY A 138 4.48 12.25 19.84
C GLY A 138 3.41 12.11 18.77
N ALA A 139 2.69 10.99 18.73
CA ALA A 139 1.61 10.74 17.79
C ALA A 139 0.27 10.58 18.51
N ALA A 140 -0.79 11.15 17.92
CA ALA A 140 -2.17 10.87 18.28
C ALA A 140 -2.81 9.96 17.25
N VAL A 141 -3.71 9.08 17.67
CA VAL A 141 -4.51 8.24 16.79
C VAL A 141 -5.93 8.78 16.75
N SER A 142 -6.43 9.04 15.56
CA SER A 142 -7.84 9.34 15.34
C SER A 142 -8.54 8.13 14.73
N TYR A 143 -9.73 7.81 15.19
CA TYR A 143 -10.52 6.70 14.66
C TYR A 143 -11.72 7.21 13.91
N THR A 144 -12.01 6.61 12.77
CA THR A 144 -13.31 6.70 12.12
C THR A 144 -14.17 5.51 12.57
N HIS A 145 -15.48 5.71 12.78
CA HIS A 145 -16.45 4.64 13.10
C HIS A 145 -16.45 4.07 14.52
N LEU A 146 -16.10 4.85 15.53
CA LEU A 146 -16.45 4.51 16.91
C LEU A 146 -17.99 4.52 17.07
N ARG A 147 -18.55 3.47 17.66
CA ARG A 147 -19.96 3.49 18.06
C ARG A 147 -20.14 4.40 19.27
N ALA A 148 -21.28 5.08 19.38
CA ALA A 148 -21.55 6.05 20.45
C ALA A 148 -21.35 5.48 21.87
N HIS A 149 -21.60 4.17 22.09
CA HIS A 149 -21.41 3.52 23.39
C HIS A 149 -19.97 3.08 23.67
N GLU A 150 -19.05 3.24 22.74
CA GLU A 150 -17.60 2.99 22.99
C GLU A 150 -16.93 4.23 23.57
N THR A 151 -17.65 5.37 23.60
CA THR A 151 -17.20 6.64 24.16
C THR A 151 -17.77 6.93 25.54
N GLU A 152 -18.69 6.12 26.05
CA GLU A 152 -19.23 6.22 27.41
C GLU A 152 -18.34 5.43 28.40
N LEU A 153 -17.23 6.04 28.76
CA LEU A 153 -16.44 5.66 29.93
C LEU A 153 -16.54 6.72 31.00
#